data_b0a32579793e8a7a8743f0a6077cedd0
#
_entry.id   b0a32579793e8a7a8743f0a6077cedd0
#
_cell.length_a   1.000
_cell.length_b   1.000
_cell.length_c   1.000
_cell.angle_alpha   90.00
_cell.angle_beta   90.00
_cell.angle_gamma   90.00
#
_symmetry.space_group_name_H-M   'P 1'
#
loop_
_entity.id
_entity.type
_entity.pdbx_description
1 polymer ?
#
loop_
_entity_poly.entity_id
_entity_poly.type
_entity_poly.pdbx_seq_one_letter_code
_entity_poly.pdbx_strand_id
1 'polypeptide(L)'
;PVLKNGMLYFAVIVTKDWGSYDGMLAVLNEKNEVVSLPGGSIPNYVNGAFKSPSYDQKTFFNPHDVCIDDDENIYVPQWNSGKTYPLKLTRV
;
A
#
# COMPACT_ATOMS: atom_id res chain seq x y z
N PRO A 1 -10.52 -0.85 2.06
CA PRO A 1 -9.67 -0.50 3.20
C PRO A 1 -9.94 -1.38 4.41
N VAL A 2 -8.94 -1.55 5.23
CA VAL A 2 -9.02 -2.38 6.44
C VAL A 2 -8.54 -1.57 7.64
N LEU A 3 -9.32 -1.58 8.72
CA LEU A 3 -8.94 -1.01 10.00
C LEU A 3 -8.46 -2.13 10.93
N LYS A 4 -7.22 -2.05 11.40
CA LYS A 4 -6.62 -3.07 12.28
C LYS A 4 -5.74 -2.39 13.32
N ASN A 5 -6.02 -2.65 14.60
CA ASN A 5 -5.24 -2.09 15.72
C ASN A 5 -5.07 -0.56 15.64
N GLY A 6 -6.14 0.16 15.27
CA GLY A 6 -6.11 1.61 15.16
C GLY A 6 -5.44 2.14 13.88
N MET A 7 -4.94 1.28 13.02
CA MET A 7 -4.33 1.66 11.75
C MET A 7 -5.25 1.36 10.59
N LEU A 8 -5.35 2.30 9.66
CA LEU A 8 -6.12 2.14 8.44
C LEU A 8 -5.18 1.78 7.29
N TYR A 9 -5.45 0.66 6.63
CA TYR A 9 -4.65 0.16 5.51
C TYR A 9 -5.47 0.23 4.24
N PHE A 10 -4.89 0.71 3.15
CA PHE A 10 -5.57 0.68 1.86
C PHE A 10 -4.58 0.63 0.69
N ALA A 11 -5.07 0.15 -0.45
CA ALA A 11 -4.29 0.08 -1.68
C ALA A 11 -4.41 1.39 -2.44
N VAL A 12 -3.30 1.85 -3.01
CA VAL A 12 -3.24 3.06 -3.84
C VAL A 12 -2.87 2.62 -5.25
N ILE A 13 -3.81 2.75 -6.17
CA ILE A 13 -3.57 2.49 -7.60
C ILE A 13 -3.17 3.81 -8.23
N VAL A 14 -1.96 3.87 -8.78
CA VAL A 14 -1.39 5.10 -9.33
C VAL A 14 -1.04 4.89 -10.80
N THR A 15 -1.77 4.06 -11.49
CA THR A 15 -1.33 3.61 -12.79
C THR A 15 -1.72 4.56 -13.92
N LYS A 16 -0.80 4.72 -14.86
CA LYS A 16 -1.07 5.30 -16.17
C LYS A 16 -1.10 4.22 -17.25
N ASP A 17 -0.60 3.05 -16.94
CA ASP A 17 -0.48 1.91 -17.85
C ASP A 17 -0.77 0.64 -17.06
N TRP A 18 -1.92 0.03 -17.34
CA TRP A 18 -2.38 -1.17 -16.64
C TRP A 18 -1.49 -2.40 -16.85
N GLY A 19 -0.53 -2.31 -17.75
CA GLY A 19 0.38 -3.41 -18.07
C GLY A 19 1.71 -3.37 -17.35
N SER A 20 1.91 -2.50 -16.36
CA SER A 20 3.19 -2.35 -15.68
C SER A 20 3.06 -2.42 -14.16
N TYR A 21 4.18 -2.61 -13.47
CA TYR A 21 4.22 -2.54 -12.02
C TYR A 21 3.98 -1.11 -11.55
N ASP A 22 3.00 -0.95 -10.68
CA ASP A 22 2.52 0.37 -10.32
C ASP A 22 1.76 0.31 -8.99
N GLY A 23 1.77 1.41 -8.24
CA GLY A 23 1.00 1.50 -7.01
C GLY A 23 1.79 1.18 -5.75
N MET A 24 1.11 1.30 -4.62
CA MET A 24 1.66 1.09 -3.29
C MET A 24 0.52 0.87 -2.30
N LEU A 25 0.86 0.56 -1.06
CA LEU A 25 -0.10 0.60 0.04
C LEU A 25 0.09 1.89 0.83
N ALA A 26 -0.92 2.26 1.58
CA ALA A 26 -0.83 3.37 2.54
C ALA A 26 -1.38 2.92 3.88
N VAL A 27 -0.69 3.31 4.95
CA VAL A 27 -1.10 3.03 6.33
C VAL A 27 -1.21 4.36 7.07
N LEU A 28 -2.40 4.62 7.60
CA LEU A 28 -2.69 5.83 8.38
C LEU A 28 -2.93 5.47 9.84
N ASN A 29 -2.53 6.36 10.74
CA ASN A 29 -2.84 6.22 12.16
C ASN A 29 -4.21 6.83 12.50
N GLU A 30 -4.57 6.85 13.77
CA GLU A 30 -5.86 7.35 14.25
C GLU A 30 -6.05 8.85 13.99
N LYS A 31 -4.98 9.59 13.76
CA LYS A 31 -5.01 11.01 13.43
C LYS A 31 -5.00 11.26 11.92
N ASN A 32 -5.18 10.22 11.12
CA ASN A 32 -5.11 10.29 9.66
C ASN A 32 -3.74 10.73 9.12
N GLU A 33 -2.69 10.49 9.88
CA GLU A 33 -1.34 10.72 9.41
C GLU A 33 -0.81 9.49 8.70
N VAL A 34 -0.14 9.69 7.56
CA VAL A 34 0.51 8.60 6.83
C VAL A 34 1.76 8.18 7.58
N VAL A 35 1.79 6.94 8.06
CA VAL A 35 2.89 6.41 8.86
C VAL A 35 3.72 5.37 8.12
N SER A 36 3.21 4.80 7.05
CA SER A 36 3.94 3.82 6.25
C SER A 36 3.38 3.77 4.83
N LEU A 37 4.26 3.54 3.86
CA LEU A 37 3.91 3.41 2.45
C LEU A 37 4.62 2.17 1.88
N PRO A 38 4.15 0.94 2.20
CA PRO A 38 4.76 -0.26 1.62
C PRO A 38 4.73 -0.22 0.09
N GLY A 39 5.87 -0.49 -0.54
CA GLY A 39 6.03 -0.36 -1.99
C GLY A 39 6.28 1.05 -2.46
N GLY A 40 6.39 2.00 -1.55
CA GLY A 40 6.62 3.40 -1.86
C GLY A 40 7.75 4.00 -1.02
N SER A 41 7.87 5.30 -1.10
CA SER A 41 8.87 6.07 -0.36
C SER A 41 8.54 6.13 1.14
N ILE A 42 9.52 6.53 1.95
CA ILE A 42 9.27 6.85 3.36
C ILE A 42 8.34 8.08 3.42
N PRO A 43 7.32 8.06 4.29
CA PRO A 43 6.44 9.23 4.44
C PRO A 43 7.25 10.48 4.78
N ASN A 44 6.99 11.56 4.07
CA ASN A 44 7.74 12.81 4.21
C ASN A 44 6.77 13.96 4.47
N TYR A 45 6.98 14.64 5.60
CA TYR A 45 6.23 15.83 5.99
C TYR A 45 7.15 17.02 6.07
N VAL A 46 6.74 18.14 5.46
CA VAL A 46 7.47 19.40 5.53
C VAL A 46 6.52 20.46 6.06
N ASN A 47 6.87 21.08 7.18
CA ASN A 47 6.04 22.08 7.86
C ASN A 47 4.61 21.56 8.13
N GLY A 48 4.51 20.29 8.51
CA GLY A 48 3.22 19.66 8.81
C GLY A 48 2.42 19.20 7.58
N ALA A 49 2.91 19.43 6.36
CA ALA A 49 2.23 19.03 5.13
C ALA A 49 2.87 17.77 4.56
N PHE A 50 2.03 16.77 4.24
CA PHE A 50 2.47 15.54 3.59
C PHE A 50 2.90 15.84 2.15
N LYS A 51 4.11 15.37 1.79
CA LYS A 51 4.64 15.53 0.44
C LYS A 51 4.31 14.31 -0.41
N SER A 52 4.13 14.53 -1.71
CA SER A 52 3.79 13.48 -2.65
C SER A 52 4.78 12.33 -2.56
N PRO A 53 4.31 11.10 -2.36
CA PRO A 53 5.18 9.93 -2.30
C PRO A 53 5.61 9.48 -3.69
N SER A 54 6.68 8.70 -3.73
CA SER A 54 7.04 7.91 -4.90
C SER A 54 6.80 6.43 -4.61
N TYR A 55 6.71 5.61 -5.66
CA TYR A 55 6.53 4.17 -5.53
C TYR A 55 7.62 3.45 -6.33
N ASP A 56 7.91 2.18 -5.96
CA ASP A 56 9.10 1.50 -6.45
C ASP A 56 8.96 0.88 -7.85
N GLN A 57 7.75 0.79 -8.37
CA GLN A 57 7.44 0.22 -9.69
C GLN A 57 7.90 -1.24 -9.88
N LYS A 58 8.03 -1.99 -8.79
CA LYS A 58 8.46 -3.40 -8.84
C LYS A 58 7.78 -4.30 -7.83
N THR A 59 7.11 -3.77 -6.82
CA THR A 59 6.47 -4.56 -5.77
C THR A 59 5.04 -4.93 -6.13
N PHE A 60 4.25 -3.95 -6.55
CA PHE A 60 2.82 -4.14 -6.80
C PHE A 60 2.47 -3.98 -8.27
N PHE A 61 1.56 -4.82 -8.73
CA PHE A 61 0.98 -4.76 -10.05
C PHE A 61 -0.51 -4.48 -9.89
N ASN A 62 -0.89 -3.21 -9.90
CA ASN A 62 -2.26 -2.73 -9.69
C ASN A 62 -2.87 -3.27 -8.38
N PRO A 63 -2.33 -2.90 -7.20
CA PRO A 63 -2.89 -3.34 -5.94
C PRO A 63 -4.31 -2.82 -5.80
N HIS A 64 -5.26 -3.71 -5.50
CA HIS A 64 -6.68 -3.39 -5.54
C HIS A 64 -7.30 -3.27 -4.14
N ASP A 65 -6.82 -4.07 -3.20
CA ASP A 65 -7.36 -4.10 -1.85
C ASP A 65 -6.30 -4.63 -0.89
N VAL A 66 -6.62 -4.69 0.39
CA VAL A 66 -5.76 -5.28 1.41
C VAL A 66 -6.58 -6.16 2.34
N CYS A 67 -5.93 -7.18 2.87
CA CYS A 67 -6.46 -8.06 3.90
C CYS A 67 -5.36 -8.28 4.92
N ILE A 68 -5.68 -8.31 6.21
CA ILE A 68 -4.67 -8.39 7.27
C ILE A 68 -5.04 -9.54 8.19
N ASP A 69 -4.09 -10.44 8.47
CA ASP A 69 -4.29 -11.53 9.40
C ASP A 69 -3.98 -11.10 10.85
N ASP A 70 -4.14 -12.03 11.80
CA ASP A 70 -3.94 -11.72 13.22
C ASP A 70 -2.48 -11.48 13.58
N ASP A 71 -1.55 -11.94 12.75
CA ASP A 71 -0.12 -11.68 12.92
C ASP A 71 0.31 -10.38 12.21
N GLU A 72 -0.66 -9.62 11.69
CA GLU A 72 -0.44 -8.37 10.97
C GLU A 72 0.33 -8.55 9.66
N ASN A 73 0.27 -9.74 9.05
CA ASN A 73 0.73 -9.90 7.69
C ASN A 73 -0.31 -9.34 6.73
N ILE A 74 0.14 -8.72 5.66
CA ILE A 74 -0.73 -8.05 4.70
C ILE A 74 -0.84 -8.90 3.44
N TYR A 75 -2.07 -9.14 2.98
CA TYR A 75 -2.35 -9.82 1.73
C TYR A 75 -2.95 -8.81 0.76
N VAL A 76 -2.38 -8.74 -0.45
CA VAL A 76 -2.73 -7.72 -1.43
C VAL A 76 -3.23 -8.39 -2.71
N PRO A 77 -4.54 -8.46 -2.92
CA PRO A 77 -5.06 -8.85 -4.24
C PRO A 77 -4.72 -7.78 -5.26
N GLN A 78 -4.30 -8.22 -6.44
CA GLN A 78 -3.90 -7.33 -7.51
C GLN A 78 -4.83 -7.49 -8.71
N TRP A 79 -5.17 -6.38 -9.34
CA TRP A 79 -6.08 -6.37 -10.47
C TRP A 79 -5.31 -6.40 -11.79
N ASN A 80 -5.81 -7.18 -12.75
CA ASN A 80 -5.23 -7.26 -14.10
C ASN A 80 -3.73 -7.60 -14.09
N SER A 81 -3.34 -8.53 -13.21
CA SER A 81 -1.93 -8.86 -12.97
C SER A 81 -1.47 -10.15 -13.67
N GLY A 82 -2.21 -10.64 -14.66
CA GLY A 82 -1.81 -11.82 -15.42
C GLY A 82 -1.92 -13.13 -14.64
N LYS A 83 -2.96 -13.29 -13.85
CA LYS A 83 -3.24 -14.49 -13.04
C LYS A 83 -2.22 -14.72 -11.92
N THR A 84 -1.63 -13.65 -11.40
CA THR A 84 -0.74 -13.77 -10.24
C THR A 84 -1.55 -14.00 -8.96
N TYR A 85 -0.95 -14.71 -8.00
CA TYR A 85 -1.54 -14.85 -6.67
C TYR A 85 -1.46 -13.53 -5.91
N PRO A 86 -2.34 -13.34 -4.90
CA PRO A 86 -2.20 -12.19 -4.01
C PRO A 86 -0.82 -12.17 -3.36
N LEU A 87 -0.24 -10.99 -3.23
CA LEU A 87 1.02 -10.82 -2.54
C LEU A 87 0.81 -10.89 -1.04
N LYS A 88 1.76 -11.52 -0.35
CA LYS A 88 1.81 -11.52 1.11
C LYS A 88 3.01 -10.71 1.57
N LEU A 89 2.76 -9.68 2.38
CA LEU A 89 3.80 -8.91 3.03
C LEU A 89 3.88 -9.37 4.48
N THR A 90 4.97 -10.04 4.81
CA THR A 90 5.19 -10.57 6.16
C THR A 90 5.70 -9.45 7.06
N ARG A 91 5.08 -9.30 8.23
CA ARG A 91 5.55 -8.35 9.22
C ARG A 91 6.90 -8.76 9.79
N VAL A 92 7.80 -7.82 9.89
CA VAL A 92 9.12 -8.02 10.46
C VAL A 92 9.28 -7.26 11.79
#